data_4598902661d0178f941ab3612277d18c
#
_entry.id   4598902661d0178f941ab3612277d18c
#
_cell.length_a   1.000
_cell.length_b   1.000
_cell.length_c   1.000
_cell.angle_alpha   90.00
_cell.angle_beta   90.00
_cell.angle_gamma   90.00
#
_symmetry.space_group_name_H-M   'P 1'
#
loop_
_entity.id
_entity.type
_entity.pdbx_description
1 polymer ?
#
loop_
_entity_poly.entity_id
_entity_poly.type
_entity_poly.pdbx_seq_one_letter_code
_entity_poly.pdbx_strand_id
1 'polypeptide(L)'
;MPHFSSKRRVRHGAPQMFDLVADVERYPEFVPLCKSLKIRERTPKPDGTEIVVADMTVAFNLVRQGFTSQVTLDRPNLKILVEYLQGPFSNLENRWSFEPISDSECDVGFFLSYEFKSRMLAMLMGTMFDAAFQRFAAAFEKRADQVYGKR
;
A
#
# COMPACT_ATOMS: atom_id res chain seq x y z
N MET A 1 11.67 -10.07 12.63
CA MET A 1 11.09 -9.58 11.38
C MET A 1 10.13 -8.44 11.70
N PRO A 2 10.42 -7.22 11.22
CA PRO A 2 9.56 -6.08 11.54
C PRO A 2 8.15 -6.27 10.96
N HIS A 3 7.17 -5.92 11.74
CA HIS A 3 5.80 -5.89 11.24
C HIS A 3 5.04 -4.74 11.91
N PHE A 4 4.02 -4.28 11.22
CA PHE A 4 3.16 -3.21 11.68
C PHE A 4 1.73 -3.54 11.29
N SER A 5 0.80 -3.35 12.21
CA SER A 5 -0.62 -3.53 11.91
C SER A 5 -1.43 -2.43 12.56
N SER A 6 -2.49 -2.01 11.88
CA SER A 6 -3.40 -1.00 12.41
C SER A 6 -4.80 -1.23 11.90
N LYS A 7 -5.77 -0.70 12.64
CA LYS A 7 -7.18 -0.67 12.23
C LYS A 7 -7.66 0.75 12.49
N ARG A 8 -8.21 1.39 11.45
CA ARG A 8 -8.55 2.80 11.51
C ARG A 8 -9.95 3.03 10.96
N ARG A 9 -10.80 3.66 11.77
CA ARG A 9 -12.12 4.10 11.31
C ARG A 9 -11.97 5.35 10.47
N VAL A 10 -12.51 5.34 9.24
CA VAL A 10 -12.50 6.50 8.35
C VAL A 10 -13.92 6.85 7.91
N ARG A 11 -14.15 8.13 7.61
CA ARG A 11 -15.46 8.64 7.20
C ARG A 11 -15.63 8.63 5.68
N HIS A 12 -15.33 7.47 5.10
CA HIS A 12 -15.50 7.21 3.67
C HIS A 12 -15.97 5.77 3.53
N GLY A 13 -16.76 5.49 2.49
CA GLY A 13 -17.27 4.15 2.25
C GLY A 13 -16.17 3.15 1.92
N ALA A 14 -16.39 1.89 2.25
CA ALA A 14 -15.40 0.83 1.97
C ALA A 14 -15.05 0.73 0.48
N PRO A 15 -16.02 0.79 -0.46
CA PRO A 15 -15.67 0.79 -1.89
C PRO A 15 -14.83 2.00 -2.30
N GLN A 16 -15.08 3.18 -1.71
CA GLN A 16 -14.28 4.36 -2.01
C GLN A 16 -12.84 4.19 -1.55
N MET A 17 -12.64 3.69 -0.34
CA MET A 17 -11.30 3.46 0.20
C MET A 17 -10.58 2.35 -0.59
N PHE A 18 -11.30 1.29 -0.96
CA PHE A 18 -10.73 0.24 -1.81
C PHE A 18 -10.24 0.84 -3.14
N ASP A 19 -11.07 1.63 -3.81
CA ASP A 19 -10.71 2.23 -5.09
C ASP A 19 -9.49 3.13 -4.97
N LEU A 20 -9.39 3.88 -3.88
CA LEU A 20 -8.26 4.78 -3.64
C LEU A 20 -6.95 4.00 -3.49
N VAL A 21 -6.96 2.94 -2.70
CA VAL A 21 -5.77 2.12 -2.46
C VAL A 21 -5.44 1.28 -3.69
N ALA A 22 -6.45 0.84 -4.45
CA ALA A 22 -6.27 0.07 -5.68
C ALA A 22 -5.63 0.89 -6.81
N ASP A 23 -5.76 2.21 -6.78
CA ASP A 23 -5.21 3.10 -7.81
C ASP A 23 -3.74 3.38 -7.54
N VAL A 24 -2.92 2.33 -7.70
CA VAL A 24 -1.50 2.37 -7.33
C VAL A 24 -0.68 3.38 -8.15
N GLU A 25 -1.12 3.70 -9.36
CA GLU A 25 -0.40 4.65 -10.21
C GLU A 25 -0.40 6.07 -9.64
N ARG A 26 -1.33 6.39 -8.73
CA ARG A 26 -1.40 7.70 -8.09
C ARG A 26 -0.54 7.81 -6.83
N TYR A 27 0.06 6.71 -6.38
CA TYR A 27 0.84 6.68 -5.15
C TYR A 27 1.95 7.75 -5.09
N PRO A 28 2.68 8.05 -6.19
CA PRO A 28 3.71 9.08 -6.10
C PRO A 28 3.19 10.47 -5.71
N GLU A 29 1.88 10.71 -5.87
CA GLU A 29 1.30 12.00 -5.54
C GLU A 29 1.14 12.24 -4.04
N PHE A 30 1.09 11.17 -3.22
CA PHE A 30 0.79 11.34 -1.79
C PHE A 30 1.42 10.31 -0.85
N VAL A 31 1.87 9.15 -1.35
CA VAL A 31 2.42 8.11 -0.48
C VAL A 31 3.85 8.47 -0.06
N PRO A 32 4.16 8.45 1.25
CA PRO A 32 5.51 8.77 1.72
C PRO A 32 6.58 7.94 1.02
N LEU A 33 7.65 8.59 0.60
CA LEU A 33 8.82 8.01 -0.05
C LEU A 33 8.60 7.42 -1.45
N CYS A 34 7.37 7.35 -1.93
CA CYS A 34 7.11 6.81 -3.25
C CYS A 34 7.46 7.82 -4.33
N LYS A 35 8.58 7.59 -5.02
CA LYS A 35 9.08 8.47 -6.07
C LYS A 35 8.36 8.21 -7.40
N SER A 36 8.18 6.95 -7.74
CA SER A 36 7.48 6.55 -8.96
C SER A 36 6.85 5.18 -8.77
N LEU A 37 5.81 4.94 -9.56
CA LEU A 37 5.17 3.63 -9.63
C LEU A 37 4.69 3.40 -11.05
N LYS A 38 5.08 2.26 -11.63
CA LYS A 38 4.71 1.89 -12.99
C LYS A 38 4.12 0.50 -12.99
N ILE A 39 2.98 0.35 -13.66
CA ILE A 39 2.34 -0.94 -13.83
C ILE A 39 2.97 -1.64 -15.03
N ARG A 40 3.48 -2.85 -14.82
CA ARG A 40 4.01 -3.71 -15.90
C ARG A 40 2.90 -4.50 -16.57
N GLU A 41 1.93 -4.96 -15.77
CA GLU A 41 0.96 -5.92 -16.24
C GLU A 41 -0.30 -5.83 -15.41
N ARG A 42 -1.44 -6.00 -16.07
CA ARG A 42 -2.76 -6.01 -15.43
C ARG A 42 -3.54 -7.18 -15.98
N THR A 43 -4.01 -8.06 -15.11
CA THR A 43 -4.73 -9.27 -15.51
C THR A 43 -6.04 -9.37 -14.75
N PRO A 44 -7.17 -8.95 -15.35
CA PRO A 44 -8.49 -9.18 -14.75
C PRO A 44 -8.81 -10.68 -14.72
N LYS A 45 -9.46 -11.12 -13.66
CA LYS A 45 -9.87 -12.52 -13.47
C LYS A 45 -11.39 -12.64 -13.53
N PRO A 46 -11.92 -13.82 -13.93
CA PRO A 46 -13.38 -14.01 -14.00
C PRO A 46 -14.10 -13.90 -12.68
N ASP A 47 -13.41 -14.11 -11.55
CA ASP A 47 -14.00 -14.04 -10.21
C ASP A 47 -14.13 -12.63 -9.66
N GLY A 48 -13.76 -11.61 -10.44
CA GLY A 48 -13.83 -10.22 -10.02
C GLY A 48 -12.56 -9.69 -9.38
N THR A 49 -11.52 -10.53 -9.24
CA THR A 49 -10.21 -10.07 -8.77
C THR A 49 -9.38 -9.59 -9.96
N GLU A 50 -8.32 -8.82 -9.66
CA GLU A 50 -7.38 -8.35 -10.67
C GLU A 50 -5.97 -8.50 -10.12
N ILE A 51 -5.05 -9.01 -10.93
CA ILE A 51 -3.64 -9.12 -10.57
C ILE A 51 -2.88 -8.01 -11.28
N VAL A 52 -2.15 -7.20 -10.52
CA VAL A 52 -1.35 -6.10 -11.02
C VAL A 52 0.11 -6.35 -10.64
N VAL A 53 1.02 -6.31 -11.61
CA VAL A 53 2.45 -6.35 -11.33
C VAL A 53 2.98 -4.93 -11.50
N ALA A 54 3.58 -4.40 -10.45
CA ALA A 54 4.00 -3.00 -10.41
C ALA A 54 5.45 -2.85 -9.94
N ASP A 55 6.13 -1.87 -10.52
CA ASP A 55 7.47 -1.44 -10.11
C ASP A 55 7.34 -0.15 -9.33
N MET A 56 7.82 -0.13 -8.09
CA MET A 56 7.85 1.06 -7.27
C MET A 56 9.29 1.48 -7.01
N THR A 57 9.56 2.77 -7.13
CA THR A 57 10.83 3.34 -6.69
C THR A 57 10.58 4.18 -5.45
N VAL A 58 11.31 3.87 -4.38
CA VAL A 58 11.30 4.66 -3.15
C VAL A 58 12.59 5.45 -3.08
N ALA A 59 12.51 6.67 -2.58
CA ALA A 59 13.65 7.56 -2.51
C ALA A 59 13.61 8.43 -1.27
N PHE A 60 14.77 8.59 -0.63
CA PHE A 60 14.96 9.50 0.48
C PHE A 60 16.41 9.99 0.46
N ASN A 61 16.60 11.31 0.36
CA ASN A 61 17.94 11.91 0.22
C ASN A 61 18.66 11.26 -0.98
N LEU A 62 19.81 10.66 -0.74
CA LEU A 62 20.63 10.04 -1.79
C LEU A 62 20.34 8.54 -1.96
N VAL A 63 19.45 7.98 -1.14
CA VAL A 63 19.10 6.56 -1.21
C VAL A 63 17.90 6.39 -2.13
N ARG A 64 18.04 5.48 -3.11
CA ARG A 64 16.99 5.19 -4.09
C ARG A 64 16.96 3.69 -4.35
N GLN A 65 15.79 3.07 -4.17
CA GLN A 65 15.63 1.62 -4.36
C GLN A 65 14.35 1.33 -5.12
N GLY A 66 14.45 0.41 -6.07
CA GLY A 66 13.29 -0.08 -6.80
C GLY A 66 12.92 -1.48 -6.37
N PHE A 67 11.63 -1.79 -6.33
CA PHE A 67 11.18 -3.15 -6.11
C PHE A 67 9.92 -3.42 -6.90
N THR A 68 9.72 -4.72 -7.20
CA THR A 68 8.57 -5.21 -7.96
C THR A 68 7.67 -6.00 -7.03
N SER A 69 6.37 -5.75 -7.11
CA SER A 69 5.39 -6.47 -6.32
C SER A 69 4.22 -6.92 -7.17
N GLN A 70 3.53 -7.96 -6.68
CA GLN A 70 2.28 -8.41 -7.24
C GLN A 70 1.16 -7.97 -6.33
N VAL A 71 0.22 -7.21 -6.88
CA VAL A 71 -0.91 -6.68 -6.13
C VAL A 71 -2.15 -7.44 -6.58
N THR A 72 -2.80 -8.10 -5.63
CA THR A 72 -4.08 -8.78 -5.87
C THR A 72 -5.19 -7.87 -5.37
N LEU A 73 -6.00 -7.37 -6.30
CA LEU A 73 -7.14 -6.51 -6.01
C LEU A 73 -8.38 -7.39 -5.93
N ASP A 74 -8.85 -7.63 -4.73
CA ASP A 74 -10.03 -8.49 -4.48
C ASP A 74 -11.23 -7.60 -4.17
N ARG A 75 -11.86 -7.09 -5.22
CA ARG A 75 -13.01 -6.18 -5.09
C ARG A 75 -14.21 -6.87 -4.43
N PRO A 76 -14.57 -8.12 -4.79
CA PRO A 76 -15.72 -8.76 -4.14
C PRO A 76 -15.61 -8.83 -2.62
N ASN A 77 -14.40 -9.00 -2.08
CA ASN A 77 -14.17 -9.12 -0.64
C ASN A 77 -13.59 -7.85 -0.03
N LEU A 78 -13.37 -6.80 -0.84
CA LEU A 78 -12.79 -5.52 -0.40
C LEU A 78 -11.46 -5.72 0.34
N LYS A 79 -10.55 -6.43 -0.31
CA LYS A 79 -9.21 -6.72 0.22
C LYS A 79 -8.16 -6.50 -0.85
N ILE A 80 -6.97 -6.10 -0.42
CA ILE A 80 -5.82 -5.95 -1.31
C ILE A 80 -4.63 -6.66 -0.66
N LEU A 81 -3.95 -7.49 -1.45
CA LEU A 81 -2.75 -8.20 -1.00
C LEU A 81 -1.58 -7.80 -1.89
N VAL A 82 -0.52 -7.29 -1.27
CA VAL A 82 0.72 -6.94 -1.97
C VAL A 82 1.78 -7.96 -1.58
N GLU A 83 2.30 -8.66 -2.58
CA GLU A 83 3.33 -9.68 -2.39
C GLU A 83 4.62 -9.27 -3.12
N TYR A 84 5.74 -9.47 -2.46
CA TYR A 84 7.05 -9.10 -2.95
C TYR A 84 7.52 -10.06 -4.03
N LEU A 85 8.06 -9.53 -5.13
CA LEU A 85 8.64 -10.33 -6.21
C LEU A 85 10.15 -10.12 -6.31
N GLN A 86 10.62 -8.87 -6.28
CA GLN A 86 12.03 -8.56 -6.52
C GLN A 86 12.42 -7.21 -5.95
N GLY A 87 13.62 -7.11 -5.38
CA GLY A 87 14.15 -5.85 -4.87
C GLY A 87 15.05 -6.04 -3.64
N PRO A 88 15.11 -5.03 -2.76
CA PRO A 88 16.05 -5.03 -1.63
C PRO A 88 15.60 -5.83 -0.41
N PHE A 89 14.43 -6.44 -0.47
CA PHE A 89 13.90 -7.23 0.65
C PHE A 89 14.15 -8.71 0.47
N SER A 90 14.24 -9.46 1.55
CA SER A 90 14.15 -10.91 1.51
C SER A 90 12.69 -11.34 1.48
N ASN A 91 11.81 -10.56 2.13
CA ASN A 91 10.37 -10.72 1.95
C ASN A 91 9.67 -9.39 2.27
N LEU A 92 8.45 -9.24 1.76
CA LEU A 92 7.54 -8.16 2.09
C LEU A 92 6.12 -8.61 1.79
N GLU A 93 5.23 -8.40 2.74
CA GLU A 93 3.81 -8.67 2.54
C GLU A 93 3.01 -7.53 3.14
N ASN A 94 2.06 -7.00 2.35
CA ASN A 94 1.19 -5.93 2.79
C ASN A 94 -0.26 -6.35 2.52
N ARG A 95 -1.11 -6.26 3.54
CA ARG A 95 -2.53 -6.62 3.44
C ARG A 95 -3.40 -5.45 3.83
N TRP A 96 -4.39 -5.17 3.00
CA TRP A 96 -5.41 -4.17 3.27
C TRP A 96 -6.76 -4.86 3.34
N SER A 97 -7.61 -4.40 4.27
CA SER A 97 -9.01 -4.81 4.33
C SER A 97 -9.87 -3.58 4.55
N PHE A 98 -11.07 -3.60 3.99
CA PHE A 98 -12.01 -2.48 4.07
C PHE A 98 -13.34 -3.04 4.53
N GLU A 99 -13.63 -2.90 5.83
CA GLU A 99 -14.84 -3.46 6.44
C GLU A 99 -15.92 -2.37 6.51
N PRO A 100 -17.03 -2.54 5.77
CA PRO A 100 -18.11 -1.55 5.80
C PRO A 100 -18.74 -1.46 7.19
N ILE A 101 -18.88 -0.23 7.67
CA ILE A 101 -19.64 0.06 8.90
C ILE A 101 -20.98 0.66 8.52
N SER A 102 -20.97 1.56 7.54
CA SER A 102 -22.15 2.17 6.94
C SER A 102 -21.82 2.55 5.50
N ASP A 103 -22.74 3.21 4.80
CA ASP A 103 -22.48 3.67 3.42
C ASP A 103 -21.36 4.71 3.37
N SER A 104 -21.12 5.42 4.47
CA SER A 104 -20.16 6.53 4.53
C SER A 104 -19.00 6.31 5.49
N GLU A 105 -18.88 5.12 6.07
CA GLU A 105 -17.79 4.81 7.02
C GLU A 105 -17.32 3.38 6.82
N CYS A 106 -16.02 3.15 7.05
CA CYS A 106 -15.47 1.81 7.07
C CYS A 106 -14.28 1.73 8.02
N ASP A 107 -13.92 0.51 8.38
CA ASP A 107 -12.68 0.23 9.10
C ASP A 107 -11.63 -0.23 8.11
N VAL A 108 -10.52 0.51 8.03
CA VAL A 108 -9.39 0.18 7.18
C VAL A 108 -8.38 -0.62 8.00
N GLY A 109 -8.23 -1.89 7.67
CA GLY A 109 -7.21 -2.75 8.23
C GLY A 109 -5.95 -2.68 7.38
N PHE A 110 -4.80 -2.53 8.04
CA PHE A 110 -3.50 -2.44 7.38
C PHE A 110 -2.52 -3.35 8.10
N PHE A 111 -1.86 -4.24 7.36
CA PHE A 111 -0.82 -5.10 7.88
C PHE A 111 0.39 -5.02 6.94
N LEU A 112 1.57 -4.89 7.51
CA LEU A 112 2.81 -4.89 6.75
C LEU A 112 3.87 -5.67 7.52
N SER A 113 4.51 -6.61 6.83
CA SER A 113 5.65 -7.37 7.33
C SER A 113 6.74 -7.32 6.28
N TYR A 114 7.98 -7.07 6.70
CA TYR A 114 9.09 -6.97 5.75
C TYR A 114 10.42 -7.30 6.41
N GLU A 115 11.39 -7.65 5.58
CA GLU A 115 12.76 -7.90 6.00
C GLU A 115 13.70 -7.55 4.85
N PHE A 116 14.75 -6.80 5.14
CA PHE A 116 15.75 -6.44 4.14
C PHE A 116 16.70 -7.62 3.87
N LYS A 117 17.25 -7.67 2.65
CA LYS A 117 18.20 -8.71 2.25
C LYS A 117 19.49 -8.70 3.04
N SER A 118 19.91 -7.54 3.54
CA SER A 118 21.18 -7.41 4.25
C SER A 118 21.06 -6.47 5.44
N ARG A 119 21.98 -6.64 6.39
CA ARG A 119 22.07 -5.75 7.54
C ARG A 119 22.39 -4.32 7.12
N MET A 120 23.19 -4.16 6.07
CA MET A 120 23.55 -2.82 5.58
C MET A 120 22.32 -2.08 5.10
N LEU A 121 21.47 -2.74 4.30
CA LEU A 121 20.22 -2.13 3.84
C LEU A 121 19.29 -1.82 5.01
N ALA A 122 19.19 -2.72 5.99
CA ALA A 122 18.39 -2.47 7.17
C ALA A 122 18.88 -1.26 7.95
N MET A 123 20.18 -1.07 8.06
CA MET A 123 20.77 0.08 8.75
C MET A 123 20.54 1.39 7.98
N LEU A 124 20.68 1.35 6.66
CA LEU A 124 20.53 2.55 5.83
C LEU A 124 19.08 3.00 5.68
N MET A 125 18.16 2.05 5.64
CA MET A 125 16.78 2.31 5.23
C MET A 125 15.73 2.01 6.30
N GLY A 126 16.07 1.17 7.30
CA GLY A 126 15.07 0.64 8.24
C GLY A 126 14.30 1.70 9.01
N THR A 127 15.00 2.65 9.65
CA THR A 127 14.35 3.70 10.43
C THR A 127 13.41 4.55 9.56
N MET A 128 13.86 4.87 8.37
CA MET A 128 13.13 5.67 7.41
C MET A 128 11.86 4.94 6.94
N PHE A 129 11.99 3.65 6.62
CA PHE A 129 10.85 2.85 6.19
C PHE A 129 9.85 2.66 7.32
N ASP A 130 10.31 2.40 8.55
CA ASP A 130 9.42 2.28 9.70
C ASP A 130 8.59 3.55 9.89
N ALA A 131 9.24 4.71 9.83
CA ALA A 131 8.56 6.00 9.97
C ALA A 131 7.54 6.22 8.85
N ALA A 132 7.91 5.86 7.61
CA ALA A 132 7.01 6.01 6.46
C ALA A 132 5.79 5.09 6.58
N PHE A 133 6.02 3.82 6.95
CA PHE A 133 4.94 2.85 7.04
C PHE A 133 3.93 3.21 8.13
N GLN A 134 4.36 3.79 9.23
CA GLN A 134 3.46 4.26 10.29
C GLN A 134 2.55 5.39 9.81
N ARG A 135 2.92 6.08 8.75
CA ARG A 135 2.16 7.20 8.18
C ARG A 135 1.28 6.80 7.01
N PHE A 136 1.41 5.58 6.51
CA PHE A 136 0.69 5.16 5.30
C PHE A 136 -0.83 5.28 5.46
N ALA A 137 -1.40 4.70 6.52
CA ALA A 137 -2.85 4.74 6.71
C ALA A 137 -3.38 6.16 6.81
N ALA A 138 -2.66 7.03 7.53
CA ALA A 138 -3.04 8.44 7.65
C ALA A 138 -2.92 9.18 6.31
N ALA A 139 -1.90 8.85 5.50
CA ALA A 139 -1.72 9.44 4.18
C ALA A 139 -2.88 9.08 3.25
N PHE A 140 -3.34 7.84 3.29
CA PHE A 140 -4.48 7.40 2.49
C PHE A 140 -5.78 8.06 2.95
N GLU A 141 -5.99 8.22 4.26
CA GLU A 141 -7.16 8.92 4.78
C GLU A 141 -7.16 10.39 4.34
N LYS A 142 -6.02 11.06 4.45
CA LYS A 142 -5.87 12.44 4.00
C LYS A 142 -6.16 12.57 2.52
N ARG A 143 -5.66 11.64 1.70
CA ARG A 143 -5.92 11.64 0.27
C ARG A 143 -7.39 11.42 -0.02
N ALA A 144 -8.07 10.54 0.72
CA ALA A 144 -9.51 10.32 0.59
C ALA A 144 -10.29 11.59 0.87
N ASP A 145 -9.89 12.34 1.91
CA ASP A 145 -10.51 13.63 2.21
C ASP A 145 -10.35 14.61 1.04
N GLN A 146 -9.23 14.60 0.36
CA GLN A 146 -8.98 15.47 -0.79
C GLN A 146 -9.80 15.06 -2.01
N VAL A 147 -9.94 13.75 -2.24
CA VAL A 147 -10.61 13.21 -3.44
C VAL A 147 -12.12 13.15 -3.27
N TYR A 148 -12.59 12.71 -2.11
CA TYR A 148 -14.02 12.46 -1.86
C TYR A 148 -14.68 13.53 -0.98
N GLY A 149 -13.91 14.47 -0.47
CA GLY A 149 -14.40 15.50 0.45
C GLY A 149 -14.32 15.06 1.90
N LYS A 150 -13.97 15.98 2.77
CA LYS A 150 -13.86 15.74 4.20
C LYS A 150 -15.25 15.71 4.83
N ARG A 151 -15.50 14.70 5.63
CA ARG A 151 -16.81 14.50 6.29
C ARG A 151 -16.72 14.55 7.80
#